data_23d1c3511563ac6f6d9c745229fa7d2b
#
_entry.id   23d1c3511563ac6f6d9c745229fa7d2b
#
_cell.length_a   1.000
_cell.length_b   1.000
_cell.length_c   1.000
_cell.angle_alpha   90.00
_cell.angle_beta   90.00
_cell.angle_gamma   90.00
#
_symmetry.space_group_name_H-M   'P 1'
#
loop_
_entity.id
_entity.type
_entity.pdbx_description
1 polymer ?
#
loop_
_entity_poly.entity_id
_entity_poly.type
_entity_poly.pdbx_seq_one_letter_code
_entity_poly.pdbx_strand_id
1 'polypeptide(L)'
;MKRVCLFMTLICMMMVSFKPDGSDGHEGHGYVDLGLSVKWATCTVGASKPEDYGNYYAWGETTTKSSYTESNSKTYGKKMGDIAGNSSYDAATANWGGSWRMPTKAEMQELIDKCTWTWTTQNGVNGYNVKGPNGNGIFLPAAGCRGGSSLDSAGSGGDYWSSTPCDYGRDYYAYGLYFGSDGQGMGDYYRCYGLSVRPVVE
;
A
#
# COMPACT_ATOMS: atom_id res chain seq x y z
N MET A 1 20.41 47.88 32.54
CA MET A 1 19.74 47.57 31.27
C MET A 1 20.30 46.23 30.79
N LYS A 2 19.55 45.11 31.02
CA LYS A 2 19.96 43.77 30.60
C LYS A 2 19.30 43.48 29.22
N ARG A 3 20.11 43.26 28.20
CA ARG A 3 19.63 42.87 26.85
C ARG A 3 19.36 41.37 26.89
N VAL A 4 18.08 40.96 26.73
CA VAL A 4 17.66 39.57 26.53
C VAL A 4 17.80 39.29 25.03
N CYS A 5 18.78 38.44 24.64
CA CYS A 5 18.88 37.89 23.29
C CYS A 5 17.88 36.75 23.14
N LEU A 6 16.82 37.00 22.37
CA LEU A 6 15.85 35.98 21.97
C LEU A 6 16.46 35.18 20.79
N PHE A 7 16.93 33.97 21.07
CA PHE A 7 17.30 33.03 20.03
C PHE A 7 16.03 32.44 19.39
N MET A 8 15.69 32.95 18.23
CA MET A 8 14.64 32.40 17.40
C MET A 8 15.24 31.20 16.64
N THR A 9 15.02 29.99 17.16
CA THR A 9 15.37 28.75 16.45
C THR A 9 14.42 28.59 15.26
N LEU A 10 14.91 28.89 14.07
CA LEU A 10 14.24 28.65 12.80
C LEU A 10 14.25 27.14 12.56
N ILE A 11 13.16 26.45 12.90
CA ILE A 11 12.92 25.06 12.48
C ILE A 11 12.67 25.11 10.99
N CYS A 12 13.70 24.82 10.21
CA CYS A 12 13.61 24.62 8.77
C CYS A 12 12.86 23.30 8.56
N MET A 13 11.54 23.38 8.39
CA MET A 13 10.72 22.27 7.93
C MET A 13 11.13 21.98 6.50
N MET A 14 12.03 21.00 6.28
CA MET A 14 12.32 20.50 4.94
C MET A 14 11.06 19.86 4.39
N MET A 15 10.30 20.62 3.63
CA MET A 15 9.31 20.06 2.72
C MET A 15 10.07 19.23 1.69
N VAL A 16 10.10 17.91 1.87
CA VAL A 16 10.54 17.00 0.83
C VAL A 16 9.48 17.06 -0.25
N SER A 17 9.75 17.86 -1.28
CA SER A 17 8.93 17.90 -2.49
C SER A 17 9.13 16.57 -3.22
N PHE A 18 8.16 15.67 -3.15
CA PHE A 18 8.09 14.52 -4.02
C PHE A 18 7.88 15.03 -5.45
N LYS A 19 8.93 15.00 -6.28
CA LYS A 19 8.73 15.05 -7.72
C LYS A 19 8.37 13.64 -8.17
N PRO A 20 7.17 13.40 -8.71
CA PRO A 20 6.91 12.16 -9.41
C PRO A 20 7.82 12.15 -10.64
N ASP A 21 8.76 11.21 -10.67
CA ASP A 21 9.62 10.97 -11.82
C ASP A 21 8.79 10.15 -12.81
N GLY A 22 8.33 10.80 -13.89
CA GLY A 22 7.48 10.19 -14.90
C GLY A 22 6.06 10.71 -14.91
N SER A 23 5.85 11.91 -15.48
CA SER A 23 4.51 12.45 -15.76
C SER A 23 3.82 11.81 -16.98
N ASP A 24 4.45 10.81 -17.59
CA ASP A 24 3.87 10.03 -18.69
C ASP A 24 3.33 8.71 -18.11
N GLY A 25 2.32 8.86 -17.21
CA GLY A 25 1.76 7.74 -16.46
C GLY A 25 1.20 6.66 -17.37
N HIS A 26 1.57 5.41 -17.10
CA HIS A 26 0.86 4.26 -17.60
C HIS A 26 -0.63 4.42 -17.25
N GLU A 27 -1.50 4.53 -18.28
CA GLU A 27 -2.96 4.68 -18.12
C GLU A 27 -3.40 5.84 -17.20
N GLY A 28 -2.63 6.95 -17.12
CA GLY A 28 -2.97 8.13 -16.31
C GLY A 28 -2.63 8.03 -14.82
N HIS A 29 -1.94 6.97 -14.38
CA HIS A 29 -1.51 6.80 -12.99
C HIS A 29 0.01 7.00 -12.84
N GLY A 30 0.43 7.80 -11.87
CA GLY A 30 1.85 8.07 -11.60
C GLY A 30 2.55 6.92 -10.86
N TYR A 31 3.85 6.77 -11.10
CA TYR A 31 4.71 5.85 -10.37
C TYR A 31 5.99 6.53 -9.87
N VAL A 32 6.68 5.86 -8.97
CA VAL A 32 8.01 6.23 -8.48
C VAL A 32 8.92 5.03 -8.65
N ASP A 33 10.04 5.23 -9.33
CA ASP A 33 11.17 4.31 -9.30
C ASP A 33 11.91 4.48 -7.97
N LEU A 34 11.89 3.44 -7.15
CA LEU A 34 12.58 3.41 -5.85
C LEU A 34 13.98 2.79 -5.94
N GLY A 35 14.45 2.39 -7.13
CA GLY A 35 15.65 1.60 -7.31
C GLY A 35 15.47 0.13 -6.91
N LEU A 36 14.24 -0.38 -7.03
CA LEU A 36 13.84 -1.76 -6.76
C LEU A 36 13.56 -2.50 -8.07
N SER A 37 13.16 -3.77 -7.96
CA SER A 37 12.83 -4.60 -9.12
C SER A 37 11.63 -4.11 -9.92
N VAL A 38 10.73 -3.36 -9.28
CA VAL A 38 9.53 -2.77 -9.89
C VAL A 38 9.35 -1.32 -9.45
N LYS A 39 8.61 -0.54 -10.23
CA LYS A 39 8.19 0.82 -9.88
C LYS A 39 6.86 0.78 -9.12
N TRP A 40 6.72 1.62 -8.11
CA TRP A 40 5.58 1.65 -7.22
C TRP A 40 4.65 2.80 -7.54
N ALA A 41 3.36 2.55 -7.58
CA ALA A 41 2.35 3.58 -7.80
C ALA A 41 2.44 4.70 -6.74
N THR A 42 2.15 5.94 -7.14
CA THR A 42 2.07 7.08 -6.22
C THR A 42 0.88 6.99 -5.28
N CYS A 43 -0.21 6.33 -5.70
CA CYS A 43 -1.48 6.23 -4.98
C CYS A 43 -1.93 4.79 -4.80
N THR A 44 -2.82 4.56 -3.85
CA THR A 44 -3.57 3.32 -3.65
C THR A 44 -4.70 3.22 -4.69
N VAL A 45 -5.13 2.03 -5.09
CA VAL A 45 -6.29 1.88 -5.99
C VAL A 45 -7.52 2.56 -5.40
N GLY A 46 -8.16 3.43 -6.18
CA GLY A 46 -9.30 4.24 -5.75
C GLY A 46 -8.94 5.54 -5.02
N ALA A 47 -7.64 5.85 -4.87
CA ALA A 47 -7.16 7.11 -4.33
C ALA A 47 -6.73 8.07 -5.44
N SER A 48 -6.85 9.38 -5.21
CA SER A 48 -6.37 10.45 -6.11
C SER A 48 -5.12 11.16 -5.60
N LYS A 49 -4.76 10.96 -4.33
CA LYS A 49 -3.58 11.53 -3.68
C LYS A 49 -2.84 10.44 -2.91
N PRO A 50 -1.51 10.59 -2.69
CA PRO A 50 -0.71 9.61 -1.97
C PRO A 50 -1.21 9.29 -0.56
N GLU A 51 -1.80 10.27 0.12
CA GLU A 51 -2.32 10.16 1.50
C GLU A 51 -3.75 9.62 1.58
N ASP A 52 -4.49 9.54 0.48
CA ASP A 52 -5.84 8.99 0.49
C ASP A 52 -5.79 7.47 0.73
N TYR A 53 -6.68 6.95 1.55
CA TYR A 53 -6.75 5.51 1.86
C TYR A 53 -7.11 4.66 0.63
N GLY A 54 -7.87 5.22 -0.31
CA GLY A 54 -8.38 4.50 -1.47
C GLY A 54 -9.45 3.48 -1.11
N ASN A 55 -9.55 2.46 -1.94
CA ASN A 55 -10.54 1.39 -1.81
C ASN A 55 -9.96 0.16 -1.12
N TYR A 56 -10.86 -0.65 -0.53
CA TYR A 56 -10.52 -1.93 0.07
C TYR A 56 -11.07 -3.06 -0.79
N TYR A 57 -10.28 -4.11 -0.95
CA TYR A 57 -10.63 -5.27 -1.77
C TYR A 57 -10.46 -6.56 -0.96
N ALA A 58 -11.37 -7.50 -1.09
CA ALA A 58 -11.10 -8.86 -0.67
C ALA A 58 -10.09 -9.48 -1.65
N TRP A 59 -9.23 -10.37 -1.18
CA TRP A 59 -8.20 -10.95 -2.04
C TRP A 59 -8.80 -11.73 -3.22
N GLY A 60 -8.30 -11.43 -4.42
CA GLY A 60 -8.84 -12.00 -5.65
C GLY A 60 -10.21 -11.46 -6.06
N GLU A 61 -10.59 -10.28 -5.56
CA GLU A 61 -11.78 -9.55 -5.99
C GLU A 61 -11.43 -8.16 -6.51
N THR A 62 -12.12 -7.74 -7.55
CA THR A 62 -11.81 -6.53 -8.31
C THR A 62 -12.79 -5.39 -8.05
N THR A 63 -13.78 -5.60 -7.20
CA THR A 63 -14.80 -4.63 -6.80
C THR A 63 -14.88 -4.53 -5.28
N THR A 64 -15.24 -3.34 -4.79
CA THR A 64 -15.47 -3.09 -3.37
C THR A 64 -16.77 -3.69 -2.88
N LYS A 65 -16.89 -3.88 -1.56
CA LYS A 65 -18.09 -4.40 -0.88
C LYS A 65 -18.43 -3.55 0.34
N SER A 66 -19.67 -3.63 0.78
CA SER A 66 -20.12 -3.03 2.05
C SER A 66 -19.80 -3.90 3.26
N SER A 67 -19.58 -5.21 3.04
CA SER A 67 -19.24 -6.17 4.11
C SER A 67 -18.26 -7.22 3.58
N TYR A 68 -17.25 -7.55 4.39
CA TYR A 68 -16.12 -8.43 4.07
C TYR A 68 -16.18 -9.67 4.93
N THR A 69 -16.85 -10.72 4.44
CA THR A 69 -17.12 -11.97 5.15
C THR A 69 -16.72 -13.18 4.34
N GLU A 70 -16.47 -14.32 5.01
CA GLU A 70 -16.16 -15.59 4.36
C GLU A 70 -17.25 -16.01 3.37
N SER A 71 -18.52 -15.86 3.78
CA SER A 71 -19.68 -16.30 2.99
C SER A 71 -19.87 -15.53 1.68
N ASN A 72 -19.35 -14.29 1.58
CA ASN A 72 -19.46 -13.49 0.37
C ASN A 72 -18.12 -13.33 -0.38
N SER A 73 -17.05 -14.00 0.07
CA SER A 73 -15.75 -13.98 -0.63
C SER A 73 -15.74 -14.94 -1.82
N LYS A 74 -15.26 -14.45 -2.97
CA LYS A 74 -15.18 -15.25 -4.19
C LYS A 74 -14.06 -16.27 -4.18
N THR A 75 -13.01 -16.07 -3.36
CA THR A 75 -11.77 -16.85 -3.37
C THR A 75 -11.49 -17.60 -2.08
N TYR A 76 -12.22 -17.32 -1.00
CA TYR A 76 -12.07 -17.97 0.29
C TYR A 76 -12.31 -19.49 0.19
N GLY A 77 -11.35 -20.30 0.63
CA GLY A 77 -11.40 -21.74 0.56
C GLY A 77 -11.19 -22.34 -0.84
N LYS A 78 -10.77 -21.55 -1.83
CA LYS A 78 -10.47 -22.02 -3.18
C LYS A 78 -8.96 -22.09 -3.42
N LYS A 79 -8.53 -23.19 -4.04
CA LYS A 79 -7.14 -23.32 -4.48
C LYS A 79 -6.87 -22.32 -5.60
N MET A 80 -5.97 -21.38 -5.35
CA MET A 80 -5.58 -20.31 -6.26
C MET A 80 -4.06 -20.28 -6.40
N GLY A 81 -3.55 -19.94 -7.60
CA GLY A 81 -2.17 -19.50 -7.79
C GLY A 81 -1.99 -18.02 -7.53
N ASP A 82 -0.81 -17.48 -7.82
CA ASP A 82 -0.56 -16.03 -7.81
C ASP A 82 -1.49 -15.34 -8.83
N ILE A 83 -2.06 -14.20 -8.42
CA ILE A 83 -3.08 -13.50 -9.21
C ILE A 83 -2.56 -12.26 -9.92
N ALA A 84 -1.24 -11.93 -9.81
CA ALA A 84 -0.66 -10.74 -10.42
C ALA A 84 -0.96 -10.67 -11.93
N GLY A 85 -1.47 -9.52 -12.38
CA GLY A 85 -1.78 -9.27 -13.79
C GLY A 85 -3.05 -9.97 -14.33
N ASN A 86 -3.74 -10.75 -13.51
CA ASN A 86 -4.99 -11.39 -13.94
C ASN A 86 -6.18 -10.48 -13.69
N SER A 87 -6.72 -9.84 -14.72
CA SER A 87 -7.81 -8.87 -14.61
C SER A 87 -9.12 -9.41 -14.00
N SER A 88 -9.27 -10.73 -13.90
CA SER A 88 -10.42 -11.33 -13.20
C SER A 88 -10.26 -11.37 -11.68
N TYR A 89 -9.02 -11.26 -11.18
CA TYR A 89 -8.70 -11.43 -9.75
C TYR A 89 -7.80 -10.33 -9.18
N ASP A 90 -6.98 -9.66 -10.00
CA ASP A 90 -6.09 -8.59 -9.59
C ASP A 90 -6.81 -7.25 -9.63
N ALA A 91 -7.01 -6.64 -8.44
CA ALA A 91 -7.72 -5.38 -8.32
C ALA A 91 -6.99 -4.21 -9.00
N ALA A 92 -5.65 -4.21 -9.03
CA ALA A 92 -4.88 -3.18 -9.73
C ALA A 92 -5.07 -3.29 -11.24
N THR A 93 -4.87 -4.48 -11.81
CA THR A 93 -5.05 -4.73 -13.24
C THR A 93 -6.48 -4.44 -13.69
N ALA A 94 -7.48 -4.85 -12.92
CA ALA A 94 -8.88 -4.66 -13.28
C ALA A 94 -9.33 -3.19 -13.24
N ASN A 95 -8.80 -2.38 -12.31
CA ASN A 95 -9.26 -1.00 -12.12
C ASN A 95 -8.39 0.04 -12.85
N TRP A 96 -7.10 -0.25 -13.08
CA TRP A 96 -6.17 0.68 -13.72
C TRP A 96 -5.77 0.26 -15.13
N GLY A 97 -5.87 -1.04 -15.46
CA GLY A 97 -5.53 -1.53 -16.80
C GLY A 97 -4.03 -1.55 -17.10
N GLY A 98 -3.69 -1.70 -18.39
CA GLY A 98 -2.32 -1.69 -18.88
C GLY A 98 -1.44 -2.76 -18.21
N SER A 99 -0.25 -2.36 -17.81
CA SER A 99 0.72 -3.21 -17.10
C SER A 99 0.66 -3.08 -15.56
N TRP A 100 -0.30 -2.33 -15.02
CA TRP A 100 -0.50 -2.23 -13.58
C TRP A 100 -0.98 -3.56 -12.99
N ARG A 101 -0.36 -3.96 -11.89
CA ARG A 101 -0.71 -5.18 -11.17
C ARG A 101 -0.51 -5.04 -9.65
N MET A 102 -1.06 -5.96 -8.91
CA MET A 102 -0.71 -6.11 -7.50
C MET A 102 0.75 -6.56 -7.36
N PRO A 103 1.47 -6.06 -6.34
CA PRO A 103 2.82 -6.55 -6.04
C PRO A 103 2.75 -7.99 -5.54
N THR A 104 3.77 -8.78 -5.87
CA THR A 104 3.99 -10.11 -5.28
C THR A 104 4.48 -10.00 -3.84
N LYS A 105 4.42 -11.11 -3.09
CA LYS A 105 5.04 -11.20 -1.75
C LYS A 105 6.54 -10.84 -1.80
N ALA A 106 7.25 -11.30 -2.84
CA ALA A 106 8.69 -11.06 -2.98
C ALA A 106 9.01 -9.57 -3.19
N GLU A 107 8.22 -8.86 -3.97
CA GLU A 107 8.37 -7.42 -4.21
C GLU A 107 8.04 -6.60 -2.96
N MET A 108 7.04 -7.01 -2.17
CA MET A 108 6.77 -6.39 -0.87
C MET A 108 7.89 -6.65 0.14
N GLN A 109 8.45 -7.86 0.15
CA GLN A 109 9.60 -8.17 0.98
C GLN A 109 10.83 -7.34 0.56
N GLU A 110 11.06 -7.16 -0.74
CA GLU A 110 12.11 -6.28 -1.26
C GLU A 110 11.93 -4.84 -0.80
N LEU A 111 10.68 -4.32 -0.82
CA LEU A 111 10.36 -2.98 -0.32
C LEU A 111 10.70 -2.85 1.17
N ILE A 112 10.40 -3.89 1.99
CA ILE A 112 10.74 -3.92 3.42
C ILE A 112 12.27 -3.93 3.61
N ASP A 113 12.97 -4.81 2.90
CA ASP A 113 14.39 -5.09 3.14
C ASP A 113 15.33 -4.00 2.64
N LYS A 114 14.96 -3.32 1.54
CA LYS A 114 15.85 -2.39 0.84
C LYS A 114 15.54 -0.91 1.08
N CYS A 115 14.35 -0.58 1.59
CA CYS A 115 13.93 0.81 1.78
C CYS A 115 14.07 1.26 3.24
N THR A 116 14.22 2.58 3.41
CA THR A 116 14.14 3.21 4.73
C THR A 116 12.69 3.61 5.00
N TRP A 117 12.17 3.17 6.14
CA TRP A 117 10.81 3.41 6.57
C TRP A 117 10.78 4.46 7.69
N THR A 118 10.02 5.53 7.52
CA THR A 118 9.87 6.59 8.52
C THR A 118 8.39 6.85 8.77
N TRP A 119 7.92 6.52 9.99
CA TRP A 119 6.57 6.85 10.40
C TRP A 119 6.39 8.36 10.47
N THR A 120 5.35 8.88 9.83
CA THR A 120 5.11 10.31 9.73
C THR A 120 3.65 10.62 9.45
N THR A 121 3.34 11.92 9.34
CA THR A 121 2.03 12.42 8.95
C THR A 121 2.18 13.26 7.68
N GLN A 122 1.42 12.94 6.65
CA GLN A 122 1.33 13.71 5.40
C GLN A 122 -0.09 14.25 5.24
N ASN A 123 -0.22 15.57 5.14
CA ASN A 123 -1.52 16.26 5.01
C ASN A 123 -2.58 15.81 6.05
N GLY A 124 -2.14 15.55 7.30
CA GLY A 124 -3.00 15.12 8.39
C GLY A 124 -3.27 13.60 8.45
N VAL A 125 -2.73 12.82 7.53
CA VAL A 125 -2.87 11.36 7.48
C VAL A 125 -1.59 10.69 7.94
N ASN A 126 -1.68 9.81 8.93
CA ASN A 126 -0.56 9.00 9.40
C ASN A 126 -0.21 7.90 8.40
N GLY A 127 1.06 7.53 8.36
CA GLY A 127 1.57 6.48 7.49
C GLY A 127 3.08 6.42 7.48
N TYR A 128 3.62 5.72 6.52
CA TYR A 128 5.05 5.64 6.30
C TYR A 128 5.50 6.40 5.06
N ASN A 129 6.51 7.22 5.21
CA ASN A 129 7.38 7.61 4.11
C ASN A 129 8.38 6.47 3.88
N VAL A 130 8.30 5.83 2.72
CA VAL A 130 9.15 4.70 2.32
C VAL A 130 10.11 5.18 1.26
N LYS A 131 11.39 5.28 1.61
CA LYS A 131 12.45 5.82 0.78
C LYS A 131 13.36 4.71 0.24
N GLY A 132 13.43 4.60 -1.06
CA GLY A 132 14.27 3.63 -1.77
C GLY A 132 15.75 3.95 -1.75
N PRO A 133 16.62 3.00 -2.15
CA PRO A 133 18.06 3.18 -2.18
C PRO A 133 18.53 4.30 -3.12
N ASN A 134 17.77 4.64 -4.15
CA ASN A 134 18.04 5.74 -5.06
C ASN A 134 17.64 7.13 -4.51
N GLY A 135 17.04 7.19 -3.33
CA GLY A 135 16.62 8.41 -2.64
C GLY A 135 15.20 8.87 -2.93
N ASN A 136 14.51 8.29 -3.92
CA ASN A 136 13.10 8.54 -4.19
C ASN A 136 12.21 7.85 -3.15
N GLY A 137 10.96 8.29 -3.01
CA GLY A 137 10.09 7.72 -1.99
C GLY A 137 8.61 7.76 -2.36
N ILE A 138 7.84 6.92 -1.66
CA ILE A 138 6.38 6.90 -1.69
C ILE A 138 5.84 7.08 -0.28
N PHE A 139 4.59 7.53 -0.17
CA PHE A 139 3.85 7.54 1.09
C PHE A 139 2.83 6.40 1.09
N LEU A 140 2.86 5.57 2.13
CA LEU A 140 1.87 4.52 2.39
C LEU A 140 0.99 4.94 3.57
N PRO A 141 -0.28 5.34 3.34
CA PRO A 141 -1.17 5.75 4.42
C PRO A 141 -1.56 4.57 5.32
N ALA A 142 -1.72 4.86 6.62
CA ALA A 142 -2.24 3.93 7.61
C ALA A 142 -3.75 3.75 7.40
N ALA A 143 -4.11 3.02 6.35
CA ALA A 143 -5.49 2.87 5.90
C ALA A 143 -6.29 1.83 6.70
N GLY A 144 -5.63 1.05 7.57
CA GLY A 144 -6.27 -0.07 8.28
C GLY A 144 -6.73 -1.18 7.36
N CYS A 145 -7.67 -1.97 7.85
CA CYS A 145 -8.32 -3.07 7.11
C CYS A 145 -9.82 -3.15 7.40
N ARG A 146 -10.55 -3.89 6.59
CA ARG A 146 -11.98 -4.15 6.80
C ARG A 146 -12.24 -5.60 7.13
N GLY A 147 -13.03 -5.81 8.20
CA GLY A 147 -13.61 -7.09 8.57
C GLY A 147 -15.11 -6.95 8.79
N GLY A 148 -15.94 -7.77 8.18
CA GLY A 148 -17.39 -7.52 8.17
C GLY A 148 -17.68 -6.13 7.57
N SER A 149 -18.45 -5.31 8.28
CA SER A 149 -18.75 -3.92 7.93
C SER A 149 -17.82 -2.90 8.59
N SER A 150 -16.92 -3.34 9.50
CA SER A 150 -16.04 -2.46 10.25
C SER A 150 -14.81 -2.04 9.42
N LEU A 151 -14.25 -0.88 9.77
CA LEU A 151 -12.94 -0.42 9.38
C LEU A 151 -12.09 -0.33 10.65
N ASP A 152 -11.06 -1.15 10.74
CA ASP A 152 -10.23 -1.28 11.92
C ASP A 152 -8.83 -0.68 11.66
N SER A 153 -8.21 -0.14 12.72
CA SER A 153 -6.83 0.39 12.73
C SER A 153 -6.53 1.55 11.74
N ALA A 154 -7.55 2.16 11.11
CA ALA A 154 -7.33 3.33 10.27
C ALA A 154 -6.70 4.48 11.07
N GLY A 155 -5.63 5.07 10.55
CA GLY A 155 -4.83 6.12 11.19
C GLY A 155 -3.75 5.59 12.16
N SER A 156 -3.72 4.29 12.48
CA SER A 156 -2.72 3.67 13.36
C SER A 156 -1.96 2.51 12.73
N GLY A 157 -2.51 1.88 11.69
CA GLY A 157 -1.86 0.80 10.94
C GLY A 157 -2.32 0.77 9.49
N GLY A 158 -1.58 0.09 8.65
CA GLY A 158 -1.91 -0.13 7.25
C GLY A 158 -1.67 -1.57 6.85
N ASP A 159 -2.63 -2.10 6.07
CA ASP A 159 -2.62 -3.46 5.58
C ASP A 159 -2.83 -3.47 4.07
N TYR A 160 -1.91 -4.10 3.34
CA TYR A 160 -1.85 -4.05 1.88
C TYR A 160 -1.71 -5.44 1.29
N TRP A 161 -2.59 -5.81 0.37
CA TRP A 161 -2.52 -7.10 -0.30
C TRP A 161 -1.31 -7.27 -1.21
N SER A 162 -0.65 -8.43 -1.13
CA SER A 162 0.12 -8.98 -2.24
C SER A 162 -0.77 -9.85 -3.13
N SER A 163 -0.30 -10.15 -4.34
CA SER A 163 -0.97 -11.07 -5.26
C SER A 163 -0.79 -12.54 -4.88
N THR A 164 0.13 -12.84 -3.95
CA THR A 164 0.60 -14.20 -3.66
C THR A 164 -0.29 -14.86 -2.61
N PRO A 165 -0.88 -16.03 -2.92
CA PRO A 165 -1.62 -16.84 -1.93
C PRO A 165 -0.66 -17.44 -0.89
N CYS A 166 -1.20 -17.83 0.26
CA CYS A 166 -0.41 -18.52 1.26
C CYS A 166 -0.09 -19.97 0.84
N ASP A 167 1.17 -20.40 1.01
CA ASP A 167 1.73 -21.66 0.47
C ASP A 167 1.38 -22.91 1.28
N TYR A 168 0.94 -22.75 2.54
CA TYR A 168 0.86 -23.86 3.50
C TYR A 168 -0.46 -24.65 3.45
N GLY A 169 -1.02 -24.87 2.25
CA GLY A 169 -2.29 -25.59 2.09
C GLY A 169 -3.49 -24.85 2.71
N ARG A 170 -3.34 -23.54 2.94
CA ARG A 170 -4.35 -22.69 3.57
C ARG A 170 -5.06 -21.85 2.51
N ASP A 171 -5.94 -22.46 1.75
CA ASP A 171 -6.73 -21.78 0.70
C ASP A 171 -7.62 -20.62 1.22
N TYR A 172 -7.55 -20.34 2.51
CA TYR A 172 -8.26 -19.26 3.20
C TYR A 172 -7.44 -17.98 3.32
N TYR A 173 -6.10 -18.04 3.13
CA TYR A 173 -5.16 -16.95 3.40
C TYR A 173 -4.41 -16.49 2.16
N ALA A 174 -4.00 -15.23 2.16
CA ALA A 174 -3.04 -14.68 1.23
C ALA A 174 -2.07 -13.75 1.99
N TYR A 175 -0.88 -13.54 1.41
CA TYR A 175 0.12 -12.67 2.01
C TYR A 175 -0.22 -11.18 1.81
N GLY A 176 0.13 -10.38 2.80
CA GLY A 176 0.04 -8.92 2.76
C GLY A 176 1.14 -8.27 3.60
N LEU A 177 1.42 -7.02 3.27
CA LEU A 177 2.27 -6.14 4.05
C LEU A 177 1.41 -5.52 5.16
N TYR A 178 1.93 -5.52 6.39
CA TYR A 178 1.36 -4.75 7.50
C TYR A 178 2.37 -3.75 8.06
N PHE A 179 1.87 -2.70 8.67
CA PHE A 179 2.68 -1.80 9.46
C PHE A 179 1.86 -1.05 10.53
N GLY A 180 2.54 -0.63 11.57
CA GLY A 180 2.11 0.29 12.61
C GLY A 180 3.22 1.26 12.94
N SER A 181 3.04 2.15 13.93
CA SER A 181 4.07 3.13 14.31
C SER A 181 5.39 2.52 14.81
N ASP A 182 5.37 1.25 15.18
CA ASP A 182 6.46 0.48 15.78
C ASP A 182 7.18 -0.47 14.81
N GLY A 183 6.70 -0.58 13.57
CA GLY A 183 7.37 -1.37 12.53
C GLY A 183 6.47 -1.86 11.40
N GLN A 184 7.06 -2.64 10.52
CA GLN A 184 6.43 -3.22 9.34
C GLN A 184 6.87 -4.67 9.14
N GLY A 185 6.07 -5.44 8.41
CA GLY A 185 6.40 -6.83 8.08
C GLY A 185 5.42 -7.46 7.10
N MET A 186 5.70 -8.72 6.74
CA MET A 186 4.78 -9.55 5.98
C MET A 186 3.93 -10.42 6.91
N GLY A 187 2.64 -10.48 6.64
CA GLY A 187 1.68 -11.34 7.34
C GLY A 187 0.81 -12.13 6.38
N ASP A 188 0.01 -13.01 6.93
CA ASP A 188 -1.05 -13.72 6.22
C ASP A 188 -2.42 -13.29 6.76
N TYR A 189 -3.36 -13.03 5.86
CA TYR A 189 -4.69 -12.53 6.16
C TYR A 189 -5.76 -13.43 5.55
N TYR A 190 -6.90 -13.51 6.21
CA TYR A 190 -8.07 -14.13 5.60
C TYR A 190 -8.43 -13.40 4.30
N ARG A 191 -8.56 -14.17 3.19
CA ARG A 191 -8.87 -13.63 1.86
C ARG A 191 -10.18 -12.85 1.79
N CYS A 192 -11.07 -13.07 2.75
CA CYS A 192 -12.31 -12.32 2.85
C CYS A 192 -12.16 -10.91 3.41
N TYR A 193 -11.03 -10.58 4.06
CA TYR A 193 -10.80 -9.23 4.57
C TYR A 193 -10.58 -8.23 3.44
N GLY A 194 -10.98 -6.99 3.69
CA GLY A 194 -10.75 -5.89 2.77
C GLY A 194 -9.47 -5.15 3.12
N LEU A 195 -8.42 -5.32 2.31
CA LEU A 195 -7.16 -4.59 2.45
C LEU A 195 -6.97 -3.64 1.27
N SER A 196 -6.08 -2.67 1.46
CA SER A 196 -5.64 -1.76 0.41
C SER A 196 -4.80 -2.46 -0.66
N VAL A 197 -4.73 -1.87 -1.85
CA VAL A 197 -3.86 -2.33 -2.94
C VAL A 197 -3.00 -1.16 -3.42
N ARG A 198 -1.67 -1.27 -3.26
CA ARG A 198 -0.68 -0.35 -3.85
C ARG A 198 -0.10 -1.00 -5.10
N PRO A 199 -0.46 -0.53 -6.29
CA PRO A 199 -0.01 -1.15 -7.54
C PRO A 199 1.49 -0.99 -7.81
N VAL A 200 2.00 -1.89 -8.65
CA VAL A 200 3.33 -1.83 -9.22
C VAL A 200 3.29 -1.95 -10.73
N VAL A 201 4.37 -1.52 -11.38
CA VAL A 201 4.62 -1.65 -12.83
C VAL A 201 6.11 -1.92 -13.07
N GLU A 202 6.46 -2.61 -14.16
CA GLU A 202 7.84 -2.92 -14.55
C GLU A 202 8.58 -1.73 -15.15
#